data_6c57e6ba82dc42fcd33f32436ab944e8
#
_entry.id   6c57e6ba82dc42fcd33f32436ab944e8
#
_cell.length_a   1.000
_cell.length_b   1.000
_cell.length_c   1.000
_cell.angle_alpha   90.00
_cell.angle_beta   90.00
_cell.angle_gamma   90.00
#
_symmetry.space_group_name_H-M   'P 1'
#
loop_
_entity.id
_entity.type
_entity.pdbx_description
1 polymer ?
#
loop_
_entity_poly.entity_id
_entity_poly.type
_entity_poly.pdbx_seq_one_letter_code
_entity_poly.pdbx_strand_id
1 'polypeptide(L)'
;ANMHATAAGLARILTPLATGGTLDGQAILSEGVLAQATRERIHGPDKVLPFPLSWGAGFLRNAGLDIFGPNPEAVGHTGWGGSCVFADPATGISAAYVMTRQSPHLLGDPRALRLIKALYSAA
;
A
#
# COMPACT_ATOMS: atom_id res chain seq x y z
N ALA A 1 13.22 10.25 2.48
CA ALA A 1 12.37 10.26 1.30
C ALA A 1 13.12 10.90 0.12
N ASN A 2 13.26 10.16 -0.96
CA ASN A 2 14.10 10.57 -2.10
C ASN A 2 13.40 10.29 -3.44
N MET A 3 12.09 10.03 -3.43
CA MET A 3 11.29 9.87 -4.63
C MET A 3 10.26 11.00 -4.72
N HIS A 4 10.19 11.64 -5.89
CA HIS A 4 9.16 12.62 -6.23
C HIS A 4 8.28 12.03 -7.32
N ALA A 5 6.99 11.96 -7.10
CA ALA A 5 6.03 11.38 -8.03
C ALA A 5 4.63 11.98 -7.86
N THR A 6 3.81 11.86 -8.88
CA THR A 6 2.38 12.16 -8.80
C THR A 6 1.63 10.98 -8.17
N ALA A 7 0.42 11.20 -7.64
CA ALA A 7 -0.43 10.12 -7.15
C ALA A 7 -0.70 9.07 -8.24
N ALA A 8 -1.01 9.52 -9.46
CA ALA A 8 -1.21 8.62 -10.60
C ALA A 8 0.03 7.76 -10.91
N GLY A 9 1.22 8.35 -10.88
CA GLY A 9 2.47 7.63 -11.09
C GLY A 9 2.73 6.57 -10.00
N LEU A 10 2.49 6.91 -8.73
CA LEU A 10 2.63 5.97 -7.61
C LEU A 10 1.63 4.80 -7.71
N ALA A 11 0.36 5.09 -7.97
CA ALA A 11 -0.66 4.06 -8.15
C ALA A 11 -0.27 3.13 -9.30
N ARG A 12 0.18 3.69 -10.45
CA ARG A 12 0.61 2.91 -11.62
C ARG A 12 1.80 1.98 -11.32
N ILE A 13 2.78 2.45 -10.54
CA ILE A 13 3.94 1.61 -10.14
C ILE A 13 3.49 0.38 -9.34
N LEU A 14 2.47 0.51 -8.49
CA LEU A 14 1.97 -0.60 -7.69
C LEU A 14 0.89 -1.44 -8.40
N THR A 15 0.40 -1.03 -9.57
CA THR A 15 -0.62 -1.79 -10.32
C THR A 15 -0.27 -3.27 -10.50
N PRO A 16 0.97 -3.68 -10.86
CA PRO A 16 1.30 -5.09 -10.98
C PRO A 16 1.06 -5.91 -9.71
N LEU A 17 1.17 -5.31 -8.53
CA LEU A 17 0.89 -6.00 -7.26
C LEU A 17 -0.61 -6.27 -7.07
N ALA A 18 -1.48 -5.45 -7.66
CA ALA A 18 -2.93 -5.61 -7.60
C ALA A 18 -3.47 -6.53 -8.70
N THR A 19 -2.78 -6.64 -9.84
CA THR A 19 -3.29 -7.25 -11.07
C THR A 19 -2.57 -8.56 -11.46
N GLY A 20 -2.03 -9.26 -10.46
CA GLY A 20 -1.36 -10.55 -10.71
C GLY A 20 -0.04 -10.43 -11.50
N GLY A 21 0.67 -9.30 -11.36
CA GLY A 21 1.97 -9.07 -11.99
C GLY A 21 1.90 -8.38 -13.34
N THR A 22 0.72 -7.92 -13.79
CA THR A 22 0.56 -7.33 -15.12
C THR A 22 0.38 -5.81 -15.08
N LEU A 23 0.78 -5.13 -16.15
CA LEU A 23 0.53 -3.71 -16.38
C LEU A 23 0.21 -3.51 -17.86
N ASP A 24 -0.92 -2.92 -18.20
CA ASP A 24 -1.38 -2.69 -19.58
C ASP A 24 -1.34 -3.96 -20.44
N GLY A 25 -1.69 -5.11 -19.87
CA GLY A 25 -1.67 -6.40 -20.54
C GLY A 25 -0.28 -7.03 -20.69
N GLN A 26 0.77 -6.40 -20.20
CA GLN A 26 2.13 -6.94 -20.22
C GLN A 26 2.50 -7.54 -18.87
N ALA A 27 3.14 -8.70 -18.87
CA ALA A 27 3.69 -9.32 -17.67
C ALA A 27 4.93 -8.54 -17.22
N ILE A 28 4.87 -7.94 -16.03
CA ILE A 28 5.96 -7.19 -15.39
C ILE A 28 6.62 -8.03 -14.31
N LEU A 29 5.83 -8.74 -13.52
CA LEU A 29 6.29 -9.63 -12.45
C LEU A 29 5.69 -11.02 -12.66
N SER A 30 6.49 -12.05 -12.44
CA SER A 30 5.94 -13.40 -12.40
C SER A 30 5.15 -13.61 -11.10
N GLU A 31 4.20 -14.53 -11.14
CA GLU A 31 3.37 -14.90 -9.99
C GLU A 31 4.24 -15.35 -8.79
N GLY A 32 5.30 -16.10 -9.04
CA GLY A 32 6.25 -16.53 -8.01
C GLY A 32 7.00 -15.36 -7.36
N VAL A 33 7.43 -14.37 -8.14
CA VAL A 33 8.07 -13.15 -7.62
C VAL A 33 7.07 -12.34 -6.80
N LEU A 34 5.85 -12.20 -7.28
CA LEU A 34 4.78 -11.49 -6.59
C LEU A 34 4.49 -12.11 -5.21
N ALA A 35 4.28 -13.43 -5.18
CA ALA A 35 4.06 -14.17 -3.95
C ALA A 35 5.23 -14.04 -2.96
N GLN A 36 6.48 -14.09 -3.47
CA GLN A 36 7.65 -13.90 -2.63
C GLN A 36 7.79 -12.47 -2.09
N ALA A 37 7.40 -11.45 -2.85
CA ALA A 37 7.48 -10.06 -2.44
C ALA A 37 6.44 -9.72 -1.36
N THR A 38 5.22 -10.24 -1.48
CA THR A 38 4.08 -9.82 -0.64
C THR A 38 3.85 -10.72 0.58
N ARG A 39 4.40 -11.95 0.61
CA ARG A 39 4.25 -12.83 1.78
C ARG A 39 4.82 -12.22 3.05
N GLU A 40 4.22 -12.53 4.19
CA GLU A 40 4.74 -12.15 5.49
C GLU A 40 6.15 -12.72 5.72
N ARG A 41 7.06 -11.87 6.14
CA ARG A 41 8.44 -12.21 6.49
C ARG A 41 8.76 -11.90 7.94
N ILE A 42 8.18 -10.83 8.47
CA ILE A 42 8.39 -10.36 9.84
C ILE A 42 7.04 -9.87 10.36
N HIS A 43 6.70 -10.26 11.58
CA HIS A 43 5.53 -9.78 12.30
C HIS A 43 5.89 -9.50 13.75
N GLY A 44 5.42 -8.39 14.28
CA GLY A 44 5.56 -8.04 15.69
C GLY A 44 5.93 -6.58 15.90
N PRO A 45 6.39 -6.24 17.12
CA PRO A 45 6.82 -4.87 17.45
C PRO A 45 7.94 -4.43 16.52
N ASP A 46 7.71 -3.33 15.79
CA ASP A 46 8.74 -2.73 14.95
C ASP A 46 9.74 -1.96 15.83
N LYS A 47 11.02 -1.98 15.45
CA LYS A 47 12.07 -1.33 16.25
C LYS A 47 12.21 0.17 15.98
N VAL A 48 11.55 0.67 14.96
CA VAL A 48 11.62 2.08 14.52
C VAL A 48 10.23 2.74 14.63
N LEU A 49 9.20 2.05 14.12
CA LEU A 49 7.83 2.52 14.18
C LEU A 49 7.17 1.97 15.46
N PRO A 50 6.44 2.81 16.25
CA PRO A 50 5.90 2.39 17.54
C PRO A 50 4.62 1.57 17.42
N PHE A 51 4.60 0.59 16.51
CA PHE A 51 3.44 -0.25 16.22
C PHE A 51 3.86 -1.71 16.01
N PRO A 52 3.00 -2.69 16.33
CA PRO A 52 3.17 -4.04 15.82
C PRO A 52 2.84 -4.04 14.33
N LEU A 53 3.78 -4.48 13.49
CA LEU A 53 3.67 -4.43 12.04
C LEU A 53 3.93 -5.79 11.40
N SER A 54 3.34 -6.00 10.24
CA SER A 54 3.60 -7.14 9.36
C SER A 54 4.27 -6.64 8.09
N TRP A 55 5.43 -7.22 7.75
CA TRP A 55 6.23 -6.83 6.60
C TRP A 55 6.41 -7.97 5.59
N GLY A 56 6.27 -7.64 4.33
CA GLY A 56 6.77 -8.41 3.20
C GLY A 56 8.20 -7.99 2.82
N ALA A 57 8.60 -8.23 1.58
CA ALA A 57 9.89 -7.77 1.06
C ALA A 57 9.80 -6.29 0.62
N GLY A 58 9.94 -5.36 1.57
CA GLY A 58 9.86 -3.92 1.34
C GLY A 58 8.45 -3.34 1.34
N PHE A 59 7.43 -4.13 1.65
CA PHE A 59 6.04 -3.69 1.73
C PHE A 59 5.50 -3.86 3.15
N LEU A 60 4.81 -2.83 3.65
CA LEU A 60 3.95 -2.95 4.81
C LEU A 60 2.69 -3.72 4.40
N ARG A 61 2.31 -4.72 5.17
CA ARG A 61 1.10 -5.53 4.95
C ARG A 61 -0.05 -4.96 5.75
N ASN A 62 -1.25 -5.05 5.19
CA ASN A 62 -2.47 -4.52 5.83
C ASN A 62 -2.94 -5.36 7.03
N ALA A 63 -2.36 -6.53 7.24
CA ALA A 63 -2.76 -7.47 8.29
C ALA A 63 -2.79 -6.81 9.67
N GLY A 64 -4.00 -6.63 10.22
CA GLY A 64 -4.23 -5.99 11.53
C GLY A 64 -4.15 -4.47 11.58
N LEU A 65 -3.97 -3.78 10.45
CA LEU A 65 -3.86 -2.32 10.40
C LEU A 65 -5.09 -1.63 9.78
N ASP A 66 -5.72 -2.24 8.79
CA ASP A 66 -6.88 -1.72 8.03
C ASP A 66 -6.66 -0.33 7.41
N ILE A 67 -5.39 0.02 7.11
CA ILE A 67 -5.03 1.33 6.54
C ILE A 67 -5.02 1.35 5.01
N PHE A 68 -5.04 0.17 4.37
CA PHE A 68 -5.09 0.00 2.91
C PHE A 68 -6.41 -0.61 2.44
N GLY A 69 -7.51 -0.38 3.17
CA GLY A 69 -8.81 -0.99 2.90
C GLY A 69 -9.06 -2.24 3.74
N PRO A 70 -10.13 -3.02 3.46
CA PRO A 70 -10.57 -4.11 4.32
C PRO A 70 -9.79 -5.42 4.16
N ASN A 71 -9.00 -5.56 3.09
CA ASN A 71 -8.38 -6.84 2.77
C ASN A 71 -7.00 -6.98 3.41
N PRO A 72 -6.72 -8.05 4.15
CA PRO A 72 -5.44 -8.26 4.81
C PRO A 72 -4.27 -8.52 3.85
N GLU A 73 -4.56 -8.92 2.61
CA GLU A 73 -3.58 -9.14 1.54
C GLU A 73 -3.05 -7.86 0.93
N ALA A 74 -3.72 -6.73 1.14
CA ALA A 74 -3.26 -5.45 0.63
C ALA A 74 -1.86 -5.11 1.17
N VAL A 75 -1.03 -4.57 0.31
CA VAL A 75 0.35 -4.20 0.61
C VAL A 75 0.63 -2.78 0.13
N GLY A 76 1.46 -2.07 0.86
CA GLY A 76 1.78 -0.69 0.49
C GLY A 76 2.76 -0.04 1.44
N HIS A 77 2.72 1.26 1.51
CA HIS A 77 3.41 2.04 2.53
C HIS A 77 2.77 3.42 2.72
N THR A 78 2.94 3.98 3.90
CA THR A 78 2.55 5.36 4.20
C THR A 78 3.80 6.20 4.44
N GLY A 79 3.73 7.49 4.14
CA GLY A 79 4.77 8.45 4.49
C GLY A 79 4.39 9.24 5.73
N TRP A 80 5.38 9.58 6.56
CA TRP A 80 5.17 10.57 7.61
C TRP A 80 4.80 11.92 6.97
N GLY A 81 3.65 12.42 7.31
CA GLY A 81 3.05 13.59 6.68
C GLY A 81 1.75 13.30 5.95
N GLY A 82 1.44 12.02 5.68
CA GLY A 82 0.12 11.58 5.25
C GLY A 82 0.03 10.96 3.88
N SER A 83 1.11 10.89 3.08
CA SER A 83 1.08 10.18 1.81
C SER A 83 0.84 8.69 2.02
N CYS A 84 0.18 8.06 1.05
CA CYS A 84 -0.13 6.65 1.09
C CYS A 84 -0.11 6.09 -0.34
N VAL A 85 0.41 4.89 -0.50
CA VAL A 85 0.30 4.12 -1.73
C VAL A 85 0.11 2.65 -1.38
N PHE A 86 -0.82 1.98 -2.06
CA PHE A 86 -1.08 0.57 -1.82
C PHE A 86 -1.61 -0.14 -3.06
N ALA A 87 -1.54 -1.45 -3.02
CA ALA A 87 -2.16 -2.37 -3.96
C ALA A 87 -2.92 -3.44 -3.18
N ASP A 88 -4.10 -3.76 -3.65
CA ASP A 88 -4.99 -4.79 -3.10
C ASP A 88 -5.26 -5.85 -4.17
N PRO A 89 -4.60 -7.01 -4.09
CA PRO A 89 -4.78 -8.08 -5.05
C PRO A 89 -6.17 -8.73 -5.00
N ALA A 90 -6.88 -8.63 -3.86
CA ALA A 90 -8.22 -9.22 -3.73
C ALA A 90 -9.28 -8.48 -4.56
N THR A 91 -9.06 -7.18 -4.81
CA THR A 91 -10.00 -6.34 -5.58
C THR A 91 -9.43 -5.81 -6.87
N GLY A 92 -8.13 -6.01 -7.13
CA GLY A 92 -7.45 -5.44 -8.29
C GLY A 92 -7.22 -3.92 -8.19
N ILE A 93 -7.36 -3.34 -6.99
CA ILE A 93 -7.22 -1.91 -6.78
C ILE A 93 -5.76 -1.57 -6.48
N SER A 94 -5.24 -0.56 -7.19
CA SER A 94 -4.02 0.15 -6.82
C SER A 94 -4.34 1.62 -6.67
N ALA A 95 -3.98 2.22 -5.53
CA ALA A 95 -4.31 3.60 -5.23
C ALA A 95 -3.17 4.33 -4.53
N ALA A 96 -3.12 5.65 -4.70
CA ALA A 96 -2.19 6.51 -4.01
C ALA A 96 -2.85 7.83 -3.60
N TYR A 97 -2.46 8.31 -2.45
CA TYR A 97 -2.81 9.62 -1.93
C TYR A 97 -1.55 10.44 -1.71
N VAL A 98 -1.50 11.62 -2.26
CA VAL A 98 -0.47 12.63 -1.98
C VAL A 98 -1.13 13.93 -1.54
N MET A 99 -0.45 14.74 -0.76
CA MET A 99 -1.00 15.95 -0.18
C MET A 99 -0.02 17.13 -0.34
N THR A 100 -0.55 18.34 -0.34
CA THR A 100 0.22 19.57 -0.30
C THR A 100 0.50 20.04 1.12
N ARG A 101 -0.37 19.64 2.07
CA ARG A 101 -0.23 19.98 3.49
C ARG A 101 0.05 18.72 4.30
N GLN A 102 1.22 18.64 4.89
CA GLN A 102 1.62 17.56 5.77
C GLN A 102 0.78 17.52 7.06
N SER A 103 0.68 16.34 7.65
CA SER A 103 0.06 16.08 8.95
C SER A 103 1.07 15.41 9.90
N PRO A 104 0.81 15.37 11.21
CA PRO A 104 1.70 14.72 12.16
C PRO A 104 1.57 13.19 12.21
N HIS A 105 0.68 12.59 11.41
CA HIS A 105 0.42 11.16 11.47
C HIS A 105 1.56 10.35 10.86
N LEU A 106 2.07 9.42 11.63
CA LEU A 106 3.16 8.53 11.20
C LEU A 106 2.64 7.37 10.32
N LEU A 107 1.48 6.82 10.69
CA LEU A 107 0.73 5.83 9.92
C LEU A 107 -0.76 6.23 9.89
N GLY A 108 -1.45 5.89 8.81
CA GLY A 108 -2.90 5.99 8.77
C GLY A 108 -3.44 7.42 8.87
N ASP A 109 -3.00 8.33 7.99
CA ASP A 109 -3.55 9.70 7.95
C ASP A 109 -5.08 9.66 7.76
N PRO A 110 -5.88 10.32 8.64
CA PRO A 110 -7.35 10.29 8.55
C PRO A 110 -7.91 10.78 7.20
N ARG A 111 -7.19 11.66 6.50
CA ARG A 111 -7.61 12.14 5.17
C ARG A 111 -7.51 11.02 4.14
N ALA A 112 -6.37 10.29 4.13
CA ALA A 112 -6.17 9.14 3.27
C ALA A 112 -7.18 8.03 3.62
N LEU A 113 -7.37 7.72 4.90
CA LEU A 113 -8.31 6.68 5.34
C LEU A 113 -9.75 6.95 4.91
N ARG A 114 -10.21 8.22 4.97
CA ARG A 114 -11.55 8.57 4.48
C ARG A 114 -11.70 8.35 2.97
N LEU A 115 -10.68 8.69 2.19
CA LEU A 115 -10.69 8.48 0.74
C LEU A 115 -10.64 6.98 0.39
N ILE A 116 -9.81 6.21 1.09
CA ILE A 116 -9.74 4.76 0.92
C ILE A 116 -11.09 4.12 1.25
N LYS A 117 -11.72 4.49 2.36
CA LYS A 117 -13.05 4.00 2.72
C LYS A 117 -14.08 4.33 1.65
N ALA A 118 -14.08 5.55 1.12
CA ALA A 118 -14.99 5.94 0.05
C ALA A 118 -14.74 5.14 -1.24
N LEU A 119 -13.47 4.88 -1.58
CA LEU A 119 -13.09 4.05 -2.73
C LEU A 119 -13.71 2.66 -2.64
N TYR A 120 -13.54 1.95 -1.52
CA TYR A 120 -14.11 0.61 -1.31
C TYR A 120 -15.64 0.60 -1.17
N SER A 121 -16.24 1.72 -0.82
CA SER A 121 -17.72 1.82 -0.78
C SER A 121 -18.33 2.07 -2.15
N ALA A 122 -17.54 2.48 -3.14
CA ALA A 122 -17.98 2.79 -4.50
C ALA A 122 -17.58 1.69 -5.52
N ALA A 123 -16.70 0.77 -5.13
CA ALA A 123 -16.30 -0.39 -5.93
C ALA A 123 -17.16 -1.61 -5.60
#